data_edb8a14504fe96aa05b832e362ef73db
#
_entry.id   edb8a14504fe96aa05b832e362ef73db
#
_cell.length_a   1.000
_cell.length_b   1.000
_cell.length_c   1.000
_cell.angle_alpha   90.00
_cell.angle_beta   90.00
_cell.angle_gamma   90.00
#
_symmetry.space_group_name_H-M   'P 1'
#
loop_
_entity.id
_entity.type
_entity.pdbx_description
1 polymer ?
#
loop_
_entity_poly.entity_id
_entity_poly.type
_entity_poly.pdbx_seq_one_letter_code
_entity_poly.pdbx_strand_id
1 'polypeptide(L)'
;MLKDKTGKKKVRKGTKNFIIFLVIIAIFVGIPVLFIYYQAQKSGMSMGEVIQRKVNRTSESDSLSGGQLMDNLVGEKIDFLVPQLIGQAFEEPPMISNLAVADLDADSLLDIIACDTKNNLVSWIRQYPAGTYTEKILSADLLAPAHAQVIDFDKDGDNDIMIALLGILFPSNDKIGTVVIMENTGKNQFKDHVVVEKIARVSDVRAGDLDADGDMDLSVAQFGYDDGETRWIENLGDWNFKSHILQNLSGPINVENIDIDNDGDLDIISLVSQEWEEIYCFINDGKANFQVRLLWGSSNEDFGSSGIFMYDLNQDGKMDILYTNGDAFDYIPPQGRPWHGVQWLENKGNLNFEFHRIGNFIGAYSVRPADIDADGDIDLFSVSAFNLWEKPEAQSFIWFENTGNLQFMIHDIANSPTHLVTLEMGDFNHDGLTDFVTGGMHAYPPYDRMSRVTLWMNNGILPAAKK
;
A
#
# COMPACT_ATOMS: atom_id res chain seq x y z
N MET A 1 -17.21 9.77 -65.62
CA MET A 1 -16.84 8.41 -65.16
C MET A 1 -16.27 7.66 -66.35
N LEU A 2 -14.96 7.40 -66.36
CA LEU A 2 -14.33 6.58 -67.41
C LEU A 2 -14.32 5.11 -66.95
N LYS A 3 -14.99 4.24 -67.72
CA LYS A 3 -14.90 2.78 -67.52
C LYS A 3 -13.71 2.24 -68.34
N ASP A 4 -13.01 1.26 -67.79
CA ASP A 4 -11.97 0.54 -68.53
C ASP A 4 -12.60 -0.45 -69.52
N LYS A 5 -11.77 -1.06 -70.40
CA LYS A 5 -12.19 -2.01 -71.43
C LYS A 5 -12.81 -3.31 -70.88
N THR A 6 -12.84 -3.50 -69.56
CA THR A 6 -13.41 -4.67 -68.85
C THR A 6 -14.68 -4.30 -68.04
N GLY A 7 -15.18 -3.05 -68.17
CA GLY A 7 -16.41 -2.60 -67.46
C GLY A 7 -16.23 -2.26 -65.98
N LYS A 8 -15.02 -2.38 -65.39
CA LYS A 8 -14.74 -2.05 -63.99
C LYS A 8 -14.52 -0.54 -63.81
N LYS A 9 -15.14 0.05 -62.79
CA LYS A 9 -14.93 1.45 -62.41
C LYS A 9 -13.48 1.73 -62.09
N LYS A 10 -12.80 2.53 -62.92
CA LYS A 10 -11.42 2.96 -62.70
C LYS A 10 -11.41 4.04 -61.61
N VAL A 11 -11.04 3.67 -60.36
CA VAL A 11 -10.81 4.66 -59.30
C VAL A 11 -9.62 5.49 -59.69
N ARG A 12 -9.77 6.83 -59.82
CA ARG A 12 -8.68 7.74 -60.16
C ARG A 12 -7.53 7.57 -59.16
N LYS A 13 -6.29 7.56 -59.65
CA LYS A 13 -5.07 7.40 -58.83
C LYS A 13 -5.01 8.38 -57.63
N GLY A 14 -5.56 9.62 -57.80
CA GLY A 14 -5.69 10.62 -56.74
C GLY A 14 -6.69 10.23 -55.63
N THR A 15 -7.79 9.54 -55.98
CA THR A 15 -8.78 9.09 -54.98
C THR A 15 -8.22 7.95 -54.10
N LYS A 16 -7.41 7.05 -54.68
CA LYS A 16 -6.71 6.00 -53.93
C LYS A 16 -5.68 6.60 -52.94
N ASN A 17 -4.86 7.54 -53.41
CA ASN A 17 -3.89 8.22 -52.57
C ASN A 17 -4.55 9.04 -51.46
N PHE A 18 -5.68 9.69 -51.75
CA PHE A 18 -6.46 10.41 -50.72
C PHE A 18 -7.06 9.47 -49.68
N ILE A 19 -7.61 8.31 -50.09
CA ILE A 19 -8.12 7.31 -49.16
C ILE A 19 -6.98 6.74 -48.28
N ILE A 20 -5.81 6.43 -48.88
CA ILE A 20 -4.62 5.96 -48.14
C ILE A 20 -4.19 7.03 -47.14
N PHE A 21 -4.15 8.30 -47.52
CA PHE A 21 -3.80 9.41 -46.65
C PHE A 21 -4.77 9.54 -45.45
N LEU A 22 -6.11 9.42 -45.68
CA LEU A 22 -7.11 9.43 -44.60
C LEU A 22 -6.96 8.23 -43.66
N VAL A 23 -6.64 7.04 -44.19
CA VAL A 23 -6.39 5.85 -43.37
C VAL A 23 -5.14 6.04 -42.53
N ILE A 24 -4.08 6.62 -43.07
CA ILE A 24 -2.86 6.93 -42.34
C ILE A 24 -3.17 7.93 -41.22
N ILE A 25 -3.90 9.01 -41.48
CA ILE A 25 -4.30 9.96 -40.42
C ILE A 25 -5.15 9.26 -39.34
N ALA A 26 -6.11 8.41 -39.72
CA ALA A 26 -6.92 7.68 -38.75
C ALA A 26 -6.07 6.76 -37.86
N ILE A 27 -5.09 6.08 -38.42
CA ILE A 27 -4.19 5.17 -37.67
C ILE A 27 -3.21 5.96 -36.79
N PHE A 28 -2.53 6.97 -37.34
CA PHE A 28 -1.43 7.65 -36.62
C PHE A 28 -1.87 8.82 -35.76
N VAL A 29 -3.07 9.35 -35.94
CA VAL A 29 -3.62 10.47 -35.17
C VAL A 29 -4.90 10.08 -34.47
N GLY A 30 -5.87 9.52 -35.19
CA GLY A 30 -7.20 9.23 -34.67
C GLY A 30 -7.21 8.17 -33.58
N ILE A 31 -6.52 7.04 -33.78
CA ILE A 31 -6.42 5.96 -32.78
C ILE A 31 -5.68 6.44 -31.52
N PRO A 32 -4.49 7.06 -31.61
CA PRO A 32 -3.82 7.62 -30.42
C PRO A 32 -4.65 8.64 -29.66
N VAL A 33 -5.35 9.54 -30.34
CA VAL A 33 -6.21 10.53 -29.68
C VAL A 33 -7.38 9.87 -28.95
N LEU A 34 -8.03 8.87 -29.56
CA LEU A 34 -9.09 8.10 -28.91
C LEU A 34 -8.57 7.31 -27.71
N PHE A 35 -7.38 6.75 -27.81
CA PHE A 35 -6.74 6.05 -26.72
C PHE A 35 -6.41 6.99 -25.55
N ILE A 36 -5.83 8.17 -25.82
CA ILE A 36 -5.59 9.21 -24.81
C ILE A 36 -6.91 9.68 -24.17
N TYR A 37 -7.94 9.89 -24.97
CA TYR A 37 -9.27 10.26 -24.47
C TYR A 37 -9.83 9.18 -23.54
N TYR A 38 -9.75 7.90 -23.95
CA TYR A 38 -10.20 6.78 -23.13
C TYR A 38 -9.44 6.71 -21.80
N GLN A 39 -8.12 6.85 -21.83
CA GLN A 39 -7.31 6.88 -20.62
C GLN A 39 -7.65 8.07 -19.72
N ALA A 40 -7.87 9.24 -20.28
CA ALA A 40 -8.30 10.44 -19.55
C ALA A 40 -9.63 10.20 -18.84
N GLN A 41 -10.61 9.59 -19.50
CA GLN A 41 -11.89 9.25 -18.87
C GLN A 41 -11.74 8.21 -17.75
N LYS A 42 -10.87 7.22 -17.94
CA LYS A 42 -10.65 6.16 -16.96
C LYS A 42 -9.91 6.66 -15.71
N SER A 43 -8.91 7.53 -15.90
CA SER A 43 -8.06 8.05 -14.80
C SER A 43 -8.63 9.28 -14.09
N GLY A 44 -9.71 9.88 -14.61
CA GLY A 44 -10.22 11.16 -14.08
C GLY A 44 -9.35 12.37 -14.42
N MET A 45 -8.30 12.19 -15.23
CA MET A 45 -7.36 13.24 -15.65
C MET A 45 -7.82 13.93 -16.93
N SER A 46 -7.32 15.15 -17.18
CA SER A 46 -7.46 15.77 -18.48
C SER A 46 -6.60 15.09 -19.54
N MET A 47 -6.97 15.22 -20.82
CA MET A 47 -6.13 14.70 -21.93
C MET A 47 -4.72 15.30 -21.93
N GLY A 48 -4.57 16.55 -21.48
CA GLY A 48 -3.26 17.22 -21.35
C GLY A 48 -2.37 16.53 -20.31
N GLU A 49 -2.91 16.21 -19.16
CA GLU A 49 -2.22 15.50 -18.08
C GLU A 49 -1.82 14.08 -18.50
N VAL A 50 -2.71 13.34 -19.18
CA VAL A 50 -2.38 12.01 -19.74
C VAL A 50 -1.24 12.09 -20.76
N ILE A 51 -1.20 13.13 -21.60
CA ILE A 51 -0.09 13.35 -22.54
C ILE A 51 1.19 13.68 -21.78
N GLN A 52 1.11 14.61 -20.81
CA GLN A 52 2.26 15.01 -20.00
C GLN A 52 2.87 13.81 -19.27
N ARG A 53 2.02 12.98 -18.66
CA ARG A 53 2.40 11.72 -18.02
C ARG A 53 3.18 10.80 -18.97
N LYS A 54 2.68 10.56 -20.19
CA LYS A 54 3.36 9.72 -21.18
C LYS A 54 4.69 10.31 -21.62
N VAL A 55 4.77 11.64 -21.78
CA VAL A 55 6.01 12.34 -22.10
C VAL A 55 7.01 12.23 -20.96
N ASN A 56 6.57 12.43 -19.71
CA ASN A 56 7.42 12.31 -18.55
C ASN A 56 7.94 10.87 -18.40
N ARG A 57 7.09 9.85 -18.48
CA ARG A 57 7.51 8.43 -18.46
C ARG A 57 8.55 8.07 -19.53
N THR A 58 8.53 8.74 -20.67
CA THR A 58 9.50 8.48 -21.77
C THR A 58 10.73 9.35 -21.68
N SER A 59 10.67 10.50 -20.98
CA SER A 59 11.79 11.44 -20.82
C SER A 59 12.56 11.25 -19.52
N GLU A 60 11.93 10.75 -18.47
CA GLU A 60 12.56 10.37 -17.22
C GLU A 60 13.15 8.96 -17.35
N SER A 61 14.28 8.86 -18.03
CA SER A 61 15.22 7.77 -17.84
C SER A 61 15.96 7.96 -16.51
N ASP A 62 15.22 8.31 -15.45
CA ASP A 62 15.80 8.25 -14.12
C ASP A 62 16.02 6.78 -13.83
N SER A 63 17.27 6.39 -13.86
CA SER A 63 17.71 5.03 -13.80
C SER A 63 17.19 4.31 -12.54
N LEU A 64 16.98 5.03 -11.45
CA LEU A 64 16.48 4.47 -10.17
C LEU A 64 14.97 4.24 -10.19
N SER A 65 14.17 5.18 -10.70
CA SER A 65 12.72 5.01 -10.86
C SER A 65 12.36 3.94 -11.89
N GLY A 66 13.26 3.68 -12.84
CA GLY A 66 13.16 2.60 -13.82
C GLY A 66 13.65 1.23 -13.33
N GLY A 67 14.14 1.14 -12.07
CA GLY A 67 14.62 -0.11 -11.47
C GLY A 67 16.13 -0.32 -11.55
N GLN A 68 16.93 0.74 -11.69
CA GLN A 68 18.38 0.63 -11.57
C GLN A 68 18.78 0.40 -10.11
N LEU A 69 19.78 -0.46 -9.91
CA LEU A 69 20.37 -0.72 -8.61
C LEU A 69 21.23 0.46 -8.15
N MET A 70 21.24 0.67 -6.83
CA MET A 70 22.23 1.48 -6.15
C MET A 70 23.16 0.57 -5.32
N ASP A 71 24.34 1.07 -4.96
CA ASP A 71 25.19 0.38 -3.99
C ASP A 71 24.72 0.75 -2.56
N ASN A 72 24.29 -0.26 -1.81
CA ASN A 72 23.94 -0.07 -0.40
C ASN A 72 25.23 0.09 0.44
N LEU A 73 25.18 1.02 1.42
CA LEU A 73 26.12 0.99 2.53
C LEU A 73 25.65 -0.11 3.49
N VAL A 74 26.55 -1.02 3.89
CA VAL A 74 26.23 -2.17 4.73
C VAL A 74 26.92 -2.04 6.06
N GLY A 75 26.12 -2.06 7.15
CA GLY A 75 26.55 -2.07 8.53
C GLY A 75 26.69 -3.47 9.11
N GLU A 76 26.85 -3.55 10.41
CA GLU A 76 26.92 -4.81 11.15
C GLU A 76 25.52 -5.38 11.39
N LYS A 77 25.44 -6.71 11.59
CA LYS A 77 24.18 -7.34 12.04
C LYS A 77 23.87 -6.89 13.47
N ILE A 78 22.59 -6.61 13.72
CA ILE A 78 22.11 -6.20 15.05
C ILE A 78 21.47 -7.36 15.80
N ASP A 79 21.41 -7.25 17.13
CA ASP A 79 20.85 -8.26 18.05
C ASP A 79 19.98 -7.67 19.18
N PHE A 80 19.70 -6.37 19.15
CA PHE A 80 18.90 -5.72 20.19
C PHE A 80 17.38 -5.94 20.02
N LEU A 81 16.90 -6.33 18.82
CA LEU A 81 15.53 -6.73 18.58
C LEU A 81 15.37 -8.24 18.79
N VAL A 82 14.65 -8.63 19.84
CA VAL A 82 14.49 -10.03 20.23
C VAL A 82 13.13 -10.56 19.81
N PRO A 83 13.07 -11.58 18.92
CA PRO A 83 11.79 -12.11 18.43
C PRO A 83 11.07 -12.96 19.48
N GLN A 84 9.77 -12.75 19.59
CA GLN A 84 8.84 -13.55 20.37
C GLN A 84 7.65 -13.94 19.47
N LEU A 85 7.38 -15.23 19.33
CA LEU A 85 6.15 -15.69 18.67
C LEU A 85 4.97 -15.47 19.60
N ILE A 86 3.92 -14.84 19.08
CA ILE A 86 2.69 -14.54 19.82
C ILE A 86 1.47 -15.01 19.03
N GLY A 87 0.32 -15.11 19.74
CA GLY A 87 -0.93 -15.62 19.16
C GLY A 87 -0.98 -17.15 19.14
N GLN A 88 -1.97 -17.69 18.39
CA GLN A 88 -2.20 -19.13 18.30
C GLN A 88 -1.17 -19.84 17.44
N ALA A 89 -0.87 -21.09 17.80
CA ALA A 89 -0.08 -21.99 16.94
C ALA A 89 -0.87 -22.29 15.64
N PHE A 90 -0.12 -22.60 14.57
CA PHE A 90 -0.69 -22.93 13.27
C PHE A 90 -0.24 -24.33 12.83
N GLU A 91 -1.11 -25.06 12.12
CA GLU A 91 -0.80 -26.38 11.53
C GLU A 91 -0.49 -26.26 10.03
N GLU A 92 -1.09 -25.27 9.37
CA GLU A 92 -0.94 -24.95 7.95
C GLU A 92 -0.18 -23.62 7.77
N PRO A 93 0.50 -23.40 6.62
CA PRO A 93 1.17 -22.12 6.37
C PRO A 93 0.22 -20.93 6.57
N PRO A 94 0.50 -20.02 7.52
CA PRO A 94 -0.35 -18.87 7.81
C PRO A 94 -0.27 -17.82 6.70
N MET A 95 -1.32 -17.03 6.54
CA MET A 95 -1.37 -15.92 5.58
C MET A 95 -1.92 -14.66 6.26
N ILE A 96 -1.09 -14.05 7.08
CA ILE A 96 -1.39 -12.77 7.74
C ILE A 96 -1.12 -11.66 6.73
N SER A 97 -2.19 -11.05 6.22
CA SER A 97 -2.13 -9.96 5.25
C SER A 97 -1.85 -8.61 5.88
N ASN A 98 -2.39 -8.41 7.09
CA ASN A 98 -2.26 -7.15 7.80
C ASN A 98 -2.28 -7.35 9.32
N LEU A 99 -1.60 -6.47 10.02
CA LEU A 99 -1.67 -6.28 11.46
C LEU A 99 -2.03 -4.83 11.73
N ALA A 100 -2.89 -4.58 12.72
CA ALA A 100 -3.13 -3.25 13.28
C ALA A 100 -2.82 -3.26 14.77
N VAL A 101 -2.15 -2.22 15.26
CA VAL A 101 -1.74 -2.09 16.67
C VAL A 101 -2.55 -0.97 17.31
N ALA A 102 -3.26 -1.28 18.38
CA ALA A 102 -4.04 -0.31 19.16
C ALA A 102 -4.34 -0.89 20.55
N ASP A 103 -4.66 -0.01 21.50
CA ASP A 103 -5.31 -0.39 22.76
C ASP A 103 -6.82 -0.55 22.47
N LEU A 104 -7.25 -1.79 22.21
CA LEU A 104 -8.63 -2.05 21.75
C LEU A 104 -9.65 -1.99 22.91
N ASP A 105 -9.26 -2.30 24.13
CA ASP A 105 -10.15 -2.37 25.28
C ASP A 105 -9.88 -1.33 26.36
N ALA A 106 -9.10 -0.30 26.02
CA ALA A 106 -8.78 0.85 26.86
C ALA A 106 -8.13 0.47 28.20
N ASP A 107 -7.32 -0.61 28.21
CA ASP A 107 -6.56 -1.04 29.40
C ASP A 107 -5.13 -0.47 29.43
N SER A 108 -4.78 0.37 28.49
CA SER A 108 -3.50 1.04 28.24
C SER A 108 -2.39 0.10 27.76
N LEU A 109 -2.69 -1.13 27.39
CA LEU A 109 -1.73 -2.06 26.77
C LEU A 109 -2.01 -2.15 25.26
N LEU A 110 -0.95 -2.22 24.45
CA LEU A 110 -1.13 -2.36 23.02
C LEU A 110 -1.52 -3.79 22.64
N ASP A 111 -2.62 -3.90 21.93
CA ASP A 111 -3.14 -5.12 21.33
C ASP A 111 -2.79 -5.19 19.84
N ILE A 112 -3.03 -6.35 19.25
CA ILE A 112 -2.82 -6.56 17.83
C ILE A 112 -4.07 -7.17 17.20
N ILE A 113 -4.59 -6.55 16.14
CA ILE A 113 -5.62 -7.10 15.29
C ILE A 113 -4.93 -7.75 14.09
N ALA A 114 -5.22 -9.03 13.84
CA ALA A 114 -4.61 -9.79 12.76
C ALA A 114 -5.65 -10.24 11.73
N CYS A 115 -5.41 -9.89 10.47
CA CYS A 115 -6.16 -10.35 9.30
C CYS A 115 -5.52 -11.63 8.74
N ASP A 116 -6.21 -12.77 8.84
CA ASP A 116 -5.76 -14.04 8.27
C ASP A 116 -6.59 -14.35 7.01
N THR A 117 -6.03 -13.96 5.87
CA THR A 117 -6.68 -14.04 4.55
C THR A 117 -7.04 -15.48 4.15
N LYS A 118 -6.21 -16.46 4.51
CA LYS A 118 -6.44 -17.88 4.18
C LYS A 118 -7.61 -18.47 4.94
N ASN A 119 -7.69 -18.14 6.22
CA ASN A 119 -8.67 -18.73 7.13
C ASN A 119 -9.95 -17.90 7.24
N ASN A 120 -10.04 -16.76 6.52
CA ASN A 120 -11.17 -15.81 6.57
C ASN A 120 -11.42 -15.31 8.01
N LEU A 121 -10.34 -15.05 8.74
CA LEU A 121 -10.40 -14.70 10.15
C LEU A 121 -9.94 -13.27 10.36
N VAL A 122 -10.60 -12.57 11.28
CA VAL A 122 -10.05 -11.43 12.01
C VAL A 122 -9.94 -11.82 13.47
N SER A 123 -8.76 -11.69 14.03
CA SER A 123 -8.48 -12.06 15.43
C SER A 123 -7.85 -10.92 16.19
N TRP A 124 -8.11 -10.91 17.49
CA TRP A 124 -7.56 -10.00 18.47
C TRP A 124 -6.53 -10.75 19.33
N ILE A 125 -5.28 -10.39 19.21
CA ILE A 125 -4.20 -10.86 20.08
C ILE A 125 -4.09 -9.84 21.21
N ARG A 126 -4.84 -10.08 22.27
CA ARG A 126 -4.93 -9.21 23.45
C ARG A 126 -3.69 -9.35 24.32
N GLN A 127 -3.12 -8.22 24.73
CA GLN A 127 -2.11 -8.18 25.76
C GLN A 127 -2.75 -7.98 27.14
N TYR A 128 -2.85 -9.05 27.96
CA TYR A 128 -3.29 -8.95 29.35
C TYR A 128 -2.93 -10.20 30.17
N PRO A 129 -2.26 -10.05 31.37
CA PRO A 129 -1.58 -8.81 31.81
C PRO A 129 -0.38 -8.46 30.94
N ALA A 130 0.25 -7.30 31.21
CA ALA A 130 1.41 -6.84 30.43
C ALA A 130 2.42 -7.95 30.13
N GLY A 131 2.85 -8.06 28.87
CA GLY A 131 3.75 -9.11 28.36
C GLY A 131 3.10 -10.48 28.16
N THR A 132 1.79 -10.63 28.37
CA THR A 132 1.07 -11.90 28.16
C THR A 132 0.05 -11.72 27.05
N TYR A 133 0.17 -12.51 25.98
CA TYR A 133 -0.64 -12.40 24.77
C TYR A 133 -1.57 -13.59 24.64
N THR A 134 -2.87 -13.32 24.47
CA THR A 134 -3.92 -14.31 24.24
C THR A 134 -4.73 -13.96 23.00
N GLU A 135 -5.04 -14.91 22.15
CA GLU A 135 -5.75 -14.66 20.91
C GLU A 135 -7.22 -15.10 21.00
N LYS A 136 -8.10 -14.21 20.56
CA LYS A 136 -9.53 -14.39 20.42
C LYS A 136 -9.94 -14.15 18.97
N ILE A 137 -10.66 -15.09 18.36
CA ILE A 137 -11.28 -14.87 17.05
C ILE A 137 -12.44 -13.89 17.24
N LEU A 138 -12.41 -12.76 16.52
CA LEU A 138 -13.47 -11.78 16.47
C LEU A 138 -14.54 -12.17 15.44
N SER A 139 -14.10 -12.58 14.23
CA SER A 139 -14.97 -13.07 13.17
C SER A 139 -14.27 -14.16 12.37
N ALA A 140 -15.03 -15.16 11.90
CA ALA A 140 -14.57 -16.31 11.10
C ALA A 140 -15.24 -16.38 9.71
N ASP A 141 -16.04 -15.38 9.36
CA ASP A 141 -16.83 -15.38 8.12
C ASP A 141 -16.50 -14.18 7.20
N LEU A 142 -15.40 -13.46 7.50
CA LEU A 142 -14.94 -12.32 6.73
C LEU A 142 -14.00 -12.78 5.62
N LEU A 143 -14.53 -12.89 4.40
CA LEU A 143 -13.82 -13.51 3.27
C LEU A 143 -12.56 -12.76 2.86
N ALA A 144 -11.41 -13.40 3.05
CA ALA A 144 -10.08 -12.91 2.70
C ALA A 144 -9.82 -11.46 3.20
N PRO A 145 -9.80 -11.22 4.53
CA PRO A 145 -9.50 -9.91 5.07
C PRO A 145 -8.09 -9.47 4.66
N ALA A 146 -7.96 -8.26 4.11
CA ALA A 146 -6.72 -7.71 3.59
C ALA A 146 -6.10 -6.68 4.51
N HIS A 147 -6.93 -5.80 5.07
CA HIS A 147 -6.51 -4.70 5.92
C HIS A 147 -7.53 -4.45 7.03
N ALA A 148 -7.04 -4.02 8.19
CA ALA A 148 -7.86 -3.54 9.31
C ALA A 148 -7.33 -2.21 9.83
N GLN A 149 -8.24 -1.30 10.18
CA GLN A 149 -7.94 -0.08 10.93
C GLN A 149 -8.77 -0.06 12.22
N VAL A 150 -8.13 0.26 13.34
CA VAL A 150 -8.80 0.43 14.64
C VAL A 150 -9.01 1.92 14.88
N ILE A 151 -10.26 2.33 15.13
CA ILE A 151 -10.65 3.73 15.34
C ILE A 151 -12.02 3.79 16.01
N ASP A 152 -12.27 4.79 16.85
CA ASP A 152 -13.60 5.15 17.34
C ASP A 152 -14.39 5.82 16.19
N PHE A 153 -15.11 4.98 15.41
CA PHE A 153 -15.75 5.41 14.16
C PHE A 153 -17.04 6.19 14.40
N ASP A 154 -17.84 5.76 15.38
CA ASP A 154 -19.12 6.40 15.70
C ASP A 154 -19.04 7.41 16.85
N LYS A 155 -17.82 7.62 17.38
CA LYS A 155 -17.49 8.60 18.42
C LYS A 155 -18.20 8.34 19.74
N ASP A 156 -18.44 7.07 20.06
CA ASP A 156 -19.02 6.64 21.34
C ASP A 156 -17.98 6.44 22.46
N GLY A 157 -16.70 6.45 22.12
CA GLY A 157 -15.55 6.32 23.01
C GLY A 157 -14.95 4.92 23.08
N ASP A 158 -15.53 3.93 22.40
CA ASP A 158 -14.99 2.59 22.24
C ASP A 158 -14.36 2.43 20.84
N ASN A 159 -13.23 1.75 20.74
CA ASN A 159 -12.57 1.54 19.44
C ASN A 159 -13.29 0.47 18.61
N ASP A 160 -13.63 0.79 17.37
CA ASP A 160 -14.18 -0.08 16.35
C ASP A 160 -13.09 -0.65 15.45
N ILE A 161 -13.43 -1.61 14.59
CA ILE A 161 -12.51 -2.20 13.64
C ILE A 161 -13.11 -2.13 12.24
N MET A 162 -12.49 -1.35 11.36
CA MET A 162 -12.83 -1.34 9.93
C MET A 162 -12.00 -2.40 9.20
N ILE A 163 -12.63 -3.11 8.26
CA ILE A 163 -12.02 -4.23 7.58
C ILE A 163 -12.27 -4.16 6.07
N ALA A 164 -11.18 -4.21 5.30
CA ALA A 164 -11.19 -4.41 3.86
C ALA A 164 -11.18 -5.90 3.52
N LEU A 165 -12.12 -6.36 2.71
CA LEU A 165 -12.26 -7.75 2.32
C LEU A 165 -12.02 -7.92 0.82
N LEU A 166 -11.02 -8.73 0.45
CA LEU A 166 -10.78 -9.11 -0.95
C LEU A 166 -11.88 -10.06 -1.50
N GLY A 167 -12.52 -10.84 -0.62
CA GLY A 167 -13.38 -11.95 -1.02
C GLY A 167 -12.59 -13.18 -1.46
N ILE A 168 -11.50 -13.00 -2.21
CA ILE A 168 -10.51 -14.03 -2.58
C ILE A 168 -9.14 -13.38 -2.71
N LEU A 169 -8.08 -14.08 -2.26
CA LEU A 169 -6.70 -13.58 -2.33
C LEU A 169 -6.19 -13.47 -3.77
N PHE A 170 -6.42 -14.50 -4.58
CA PHE A 170 -5.87 -14.60 -5.94
C PHE A 170 -6.59 -13.66 -6.93
N PRO A 171 -5.95 -13.31 -8.08
CA PRO A 171 -6.53 -12.42 -9.07
C PRO A 171 -7.94 -12.84 -9.51
N SER A 172 -8.89 -11.89 -9.48
CA SER A 172 -10.27 -12.07 -9.91
C SER A 172 -10.88 -10.73 -10.29
N ASN A 173 -11.76 -10.74 -11.30
CA ASN A 173 -12.60 -9.61 -11.69
C ASN A 173 -14.02 -9.73 -11.11
N ASP A 174 -14.27 -10.74 -10.27
CA ASP A 174 -15.55 -10.90 -9.62
C ASP A 174 -15.81 -9.77 -8.62
N LYS A 175 -17.03 -9.30 -8.57
CA LYS A 175 -17.48 -8.27 -7.61
C LYS A 175 -17.78 -8.92 -6.25
N ILE A 176 -16.73 -9.30 -5.54
CA ILE A 176 -16.78 -10.05 -4.27
C ILE A 176 -16.15 -9.29 -3.11
N GLY A 177 -15.61 -8.09 -3.38
CA GLY A 177 -15.07 -7.22 -2.34
C GLY A 177 -16.16 -6.62 -1.47
N THR A 178 -15.82 -6.38 -0.22
CA THR A 178 -16.71 -5.82 0.81
C THR A 178 -15.92 -4.95 1.78
N VAL A 179 -16.54 -3.92 2.33
CA VAL A 179 -16.05 -3.17 3.50
C VAL A 179 -17.00 -3.44 4.64
N VAL A 180 -16.45 -3.81 5.80
CA VAL A 180 -17.20 -4.07 7.04
C VAL A 180 -16.63 -3.20 8.16
N ILE A 181 -17.49 -2.63 9.00
CA ILE A 181 -17.12 -2.06 10.28
C ILE A 181 -17.69 -2.94 11.38
N MET A 182 -16.82 -3.42 12.25
CA MET A 182 -17.19 -4.12 13.47
C MET A 182 -17.33 -3.08 14.57
N GLU A 183 -18.57 -2.59 14.81
CA GLU A 183 -18.92 -1.65 15.88
C GLU A 183 -18.68 -2.32 17.25
N ASN A 184 -17.88 -1.70 18.10
CA ASN A 184 -17.75 -2.12 19.50
C ASN A 184 -18.90 -1.54 20.31
N THR A 185 -19.94 -2.34 20.57
CA THR A 185 -21.14 -1.93 21.30
C THR A 185 -20.93 -1.83 22.81
N GLY A 186 -19.69 -1.73 23.25
CA GLY A 186 -19.24 -1.73 24.63
C GLY A 186 -18.85 -3.12 25.15
N LYS A 187 -17.88 -3.15 26.06
CA LYS A 187 -17.30 -4.37 26.66
C LYS A 187 -16.73 -5.37 25.62
N ASN A 188 -16.19 -4.85 24.55
CA ASN A 188 -15.56 -5.63 23.48
C ASN A 188 -16.52 -6.65 22.86
N GLN A 189 -17.77 -6.27 22.69
CA GLN A 189 -18.79 -6.99 21.95
C GLN A 189 -19.01 -6.28 20.62
N PHE A 190 -18.71 -6.99 19.54
CA PHE A 190 -18.73 -6.44 18.20
C PHE A 190 -20.01 -6.79 17.45
N LYS A 191 -20.47 -5.84 16.65
CA LYS A 191 -21.60 -5.98 15.73
C LYS A 191 -21.16 -5.51 14.34
N ASP A 192 -21.33 -6.36 13.35
CA ASP A 192 -20.91 -6.08 11.99
C ASP A 192 -21.89 -5.16 11.26
N HIS A 193 -21.34 -4.12 10.61
CA HIS A 193 -22.04 -3.27 9.66
C HIS A 193 -21.39 -3.40 8.29
N VAL A 194 -22.15 -3.85 7.30
CA VAL A 194 -21.69 -3.88 5.91
C VAL A 194 -21.84 -2.49 5.32
N VAL A 195 -20.71 -1.84 5.03
CA VAL A 195 -20.68 -0.49 4.46
C VAL A 195 -20.96 -0.51 2.97
N VAL A 196 -20.26 -1.39 2.25
CA VAL A 196 -20.44 -1.63 0.82
C VAL A 196 -20.07 -3.07 0.49
N GLU A 197 -20.83 -3.68 -0.42
CA GLU A 197 -20.59 -5.05 -0.89
C GLU A 197 -20.71 -5.15 -2.42
N LYS A 198 -20.28 -6.29 -2.96
CA LYS A 198 -20.39 -6.58 -4.41
C LYS A 198 -19.66 -5.57 -5.30
N ILE A 199 -18.53 -5.12 -4.80
CA ILE A 199 -17.59 -4.27 -5.52
C ILE A 199 -16.33 -5.08 -5.88
N ALA A 200 -15.37 -4.48 -6.60
CA ALA A 200 -14.08 -5.14 -6.84
C ALA A 200 -13.38 -5.45 -5.50
N ARG A 201 -12.43 -6.38 -5.50
CA ARG A 201 -11.69 -6.83 -4.31
C ARG A 201 -11.13 -5.63 -3.54
N VAL A 202 -11.49 -5.47 -2.27
CA VAL A 202 -11.03 -4.36 -1.43
C VAL A 202 -9.72 -4.72 -0.75
N SER A 203 -8.67 -3.95 -1.03
CA SER A 203 -7.33 -4.13 -0.49
C SER A 203 -7.06 -3.27 0.73
N ASP A 204 -7.62 -2.05 0.77
CA ASP A 204 -7.40 -1.10 1.87
C ASP A 204 -8.63 -0.21 2.10
N VAL A 205 -8.78 0.25 3.34
CA VAL A 205 -9.83 1.19 3.78
C VAL A 205 -9.29 2.07 4.90
N ARG A 206 -9.56 3.40 4.79
CA ARG A 206 -9.18 4.39 5.80
C ARG A 206 -10.35 5.30 6.16
N ALA A 207 -10.46 5.65 7.44
CA ALA A 207 -11.45 6.62 7.92
C ALA A 207 -10.89 8.05 7.95
N GLY A 208 -11.77 9.02 7.76
CA GLY A 208 -11.48 10.44 7.90
C GLY A 208 -12.74 11.26 7.62
N ASP A 209 -12.89 12.41 8.25
CA ASP A 209 -13.94 13.38 7.95
C ASP A 209 -13.56 14.11 6.65
N LEU A 210 -14.08 13.63 5.51
CA LEU A 210 -13.67 14.09 4.18
C LEU A 210 -14.55 15.23 3.64
N ASP A 211 -15.71 15.45 4.19
CA ASP A 211 -16.61 16.55 3.79
C ASP A 211 -16.83 17.61 4.87
N ALA A 212 -16.12 17.47 5.99
CA ALA A 212 -16.14 18.37 7.14
C ALA A 212 -17.54 18.51 7.79
N ASP A 213 -18.36 17.44 7.73
CA ASP A 213 -19.66 17.41 8.39
C ASP A 213 -19.59 16.90 9.85
N GLY A 214 -18.45 16.37 10.24
CA GLY A 214 -18.15 15.89 11.58
C GLY A 214 -18.30 14.40 11.74
N ASP A 215 -18.79 13.64 10.75
CA ASP A 215 -18.84 12.19 10.76
C ASP A 215 -17.59 11.59 10.08
N MET A 216 -17.23 10.34 10.40
CA MET A 216 -16.13 9.65 9.73
C MET A 216 -16.60 9.04 8.42
N ASP A 217 -16.01 9.48 7.31
CA ASP A 217 -16.13 8.91 5.99
C ASP A 217 -15.04 7.85 5.74
N LEU A 218 -15.06 7.24 4.57
CA LEU A 218 -14.10 6.21 4.18
C LEU A 218 -13.48 6.49 2.81
N SER A 219 -12.17 6.35 2.70
CA SER A 219 -11.50 6.12 1.42
C SER A 219 -11.24 4.63 1.22
N VAL A 220 -11.38 4.13 -0.01
CA VAL A 220 -11.34 2.69 -0.30
C VAL A 220 -10.53 2.42 -1.55
N ALA A 221 -9.51 1.55 -1.43
CA ALA A 221 -8.77 0.98 -2.54
C ALA A 221 -9.39 -0.36 -2.97
N GLN A 222 -9.76 -0.47 -4.23
CA GLN A 222 -10.31 -1.70 -4.82
C GLN A 222 -9.35 -2.23 -5.87
N PHE A 223 -8.66 -3.29 -5.53
CA PHE A 223 -7.57 -3.83 -6.33
C PHE A 223 -8.03 -4.33 -7.70
N GLY A 224 -9.21 -4.86 -7.89
CA GLY A 224 -9.78 -5.42 -9.11
C GLY A 224 -8.76 -5.66 -10.24
N TYR A 225 -8.61 -6.89 -10.74
CA TYR A 225 -7.52 -7.25 -11.66
C TYR A 225 -7.50 -6.39 -12.94
N ASP A 226 -8.67 -6.21 -13.60
CA ASP A 226 -8.83 -5.31 -14.75
C ASP A 226 -9.73 -4.09 -14.44
N ASP A 227 -10.59 -4.20 -13.42
CA ASP A 227 -11.66 -3.25 -13.09
C ASP A 227 -11.56 -2.80 -11.63
N GLY A 228 -10.42 -2.20 -11.25
CA GLY A 228 -10.22 -1.58 -9.94
C GLY A 228 -10.78 -0.16 -9.88
N GLU A 229 -10.93 0.35 -8.68
CA GLU A 229 -11.43 1.70 -8.42
C GLU A 229 -10.86 2.26 -7.12
N THR A 230 -10.64 3.57 -7.07
CA THR A 230 -10.51 4.31 -5.81
C THR A 230 -11.84 4.98 -5.53
N ARG A 231 -12.35 4.83 -4.28
CA ARG A 231 -13.64 5.38 -3.88
C ARG A 231 -13.56 6.22 -2.63
N TRP A 232 -14.47 7.16 -2.53
CA TRP A 232 -14.93 7.79 -1.29
C TRP A 232 -16.30 7.24 -0.93
N ILE A 233 -16.53 6.95 0.35
CA ILE A 233 -17.80 6.50 0.88
C ILE A 233 -18.23 7.49 1.95
N GLU A 234 -19.26 8.29 1.61
CA GLU A 234 -19.90 9.28 2.46
C GLU A 234 -20.71 8.59 3.56
N ASN A 235 -20.47 8.95 4.81
CA ASN A 235 -21.27 8.54 5.95
C ASN A 235 -22.46 9.49 6.09
N LEU A 236 -23.68 8.97 6.02
CA LEU A 236 -24.91 9.76 6.13
C LEU A 236 -25.54 9.68 7.53
N GLY A 237 -24.79 9.14 8.50
CA GLY A 237 -25.28 8.86 9.85
C GLY A 237 -26.14 7.60 9.94
N ASP A 238 -26.37 7.12 11.18
CA ASP A 238 -27.18 5.93 11.47
C ASP A 238 -26.76 4.68 10.67
N TRP A 239 -25.44 4.50 10.40
CA TRP A 239 -24.85 3.42 9.60
C TRP A 239 -25.38 3.35 8.16
N ASN A 240 -25.76 4.50 7.59
CA ASN A 240 -26.12 4.63 6.18
C ASN A 240 -24.96 5.26 5.41
N PHE A 241 -24.61 4.66 4.30
CA PHE A 241 -23.46 5.05 3.50
C PHE A 241 -23.82 5.27 2.03
N LYS A 242 -23.08 6.18 1.38
CA LYS A 242 -23.22 6.44 -0.03
C LYS A 242 -21.84 6.42 -0.71
N SER A 243 -21.69 5.58 -1.72
CA SER A 243 -20.41 5.35 -2.37
C SER A 243 -20.25 6.19 -3.64
N HIS A 244 -19.06 6.83 -3.78
CA HIS A 244 -18.67 7.66 -4.92
C HIS A 244 -17.38 7.12 -5.52
N ILE A 245 -17.35 6.94 -6.86
CA ILE A 245 -16.14 6.53 -7.56
C ILE A 245 -15.31 7.79 -7.85
N LEU A 246 -14.06 7.81 -7.40
CA LEU A 246 -13.11 8.88 -7.68
C LEU A 246 -12.27 8.58 -8.92
N GLN A 247 -11.87 7.31 -9.08
CA GLN A 247 -11.05 6.88 -10.22
C GLN A 247 -11.33 5.42 -10.58
N ASN A 248 -11.25 5.08 -11.87
CA ASN A 248 -11.47 3.74 -12.41
C ASN A 248 -10.15 3.17 -12.97
N LEU A 249 -9.16 2.91 -12.12
CA LEU A 249 -7.92 2.23 -12.48
C LEU A 249 -7.87 0.86 -11.80
N SER A 250 -7.35 -0.14 -12.51
CA SER A 250 -6.99 -1.42 -11.90
C SER A 250 -5.81 -1.22 -10.95
N GLY A 251 -5.76 -1.99 -9.88
CA GLY A 251 -4.58 -2.07 -9.03
C GLY A 251 -4.45 -1.10 -7.86
N PRO A 252 -5.46 -0.29 -7.41
CA PRO A 252 -5.32 0.38 -6.13
C PRO A 252 -5.11 -0.62 -5.00
N ILE A 253 -3.97 -0.48 -4.27
CA ILE A 253 -3.60 -1.36 -3.16
C ILE A 253 -3.62 -0.67 -1.82
N ASN A 254 -3.30 0.63 -1.77
CA ASN A 254 -3.38 1.43 -0.56
C ASN A 254 -4.10 2.74 -0.80
N VAL A 255 -4.73 3.24 0.25
CA VAL A 255 -5.22 4.60 0.40
C VAL A 255 -4.79 5.17 1.74
N GLU A 256 -4.54 6.49 1.80
CA GLU A 256 -4.28 7.22 3.03
C GLU A 256 -5.05 8.54 3.02
N ASN A 257 -5.61 8.93 4.18
CA ASN A 257 -6.30 10.19 4.36
C ASN A 257 -5.41 11.16 5.12
N ILE A 258 -4.98 12.25 4.47
CA ILE A 258 -4.02 13.19 5.03
C ILE A 258 -4.14 14.57 4.38
N ASP A 259 -3.93 15.64 5.13
CA ASP A 259 -3.75 16.99 4.60
C ASP A 259 -2.34 17.11 4.01
N ILE A 260 -2.21 16.81 2.69
CA ILE A 260 -0.90 16.72 2.02
C ILE A 260 -0.39 18.09 1.53
N ASP A 261 -1.27 19.06 1.35
CA ASP A 261 -0.91 20.40 0.89
C ASP A 261 -1.00 21.47 1.97
N ASN A 262 -1.36 21.09 3.20
CA ASN A 262 -1.47 21.92 4.40
C ASN A 262 -2.52 23.02 4.27
N ASP A 263 -3.67 22.71 3.65
CA ASP A 263 -4.80 23.64 3.55
C ASP A 263 -5.86 23.45 4.65
N GLY A 264 -5.74 22.36 5.42
CA GLY A 264 -6.57 22.00 6.56
C GLY A 264 -7.64 20.98 6.26
N ASP A 265 -7.76 20.54 5.02
CA ASP A 265 -8.73 19.54 4.59
C ASP A 265 -8.03 18.19 4.35
N LEU A 266 -8.69 17.06 4.61
CA LEU A 266 -8.09 15.75 4.34
C LEU A 266 -8.17 15.40 2.86
N ASP A 267 -7.02 15.14 2.25
CA ASP A 267 -6.89 14.58 0.91
C ASP A 267 -6.83 13.05 0.95
N ILE A 268 -7.02 12.41 -0.20
CA ILE A 268 -6.84 10.96 -0.34
C ILE A 268 -5.61 10.70 -1.21
N ILE A 269 -4.63 9.98 -0.67
CA ILE A 269 -3.50 9.45 -1.43
C ILE A 269 -3.81 8.00 -1.80
N SER A 270 -3.61 7.61 -3.07
CA SER A 270 -3.82 6.24 -3.53
C SER A 270 -2.60 5.71 -4.27
N LEU A 271 -2.09 4.57 -3.82
CA LEU A 271 -1.09 3.79 -4.55
C LEU A 271 -1.80 2.83 -5.49
N VAL A 272 -1.54 2.98 -6.78
CA VAL A 272 -2.09 2.16 -7.85
C VAL A 272 -0.96 1.32 -8.45
N SER A 273 -0.99 0.04 -8.23
CA SER A 273 -0.03 -0.95 -8.73
C SER A 273 -0.42 -1.52 -10.10
N GLN A 274 -0.09 -2.74 -10.40
CA GLN A 274 -0.28 -3.39 -11.69
C GLN A 274 0.48 -2.64 -12.81
N GLU A 275 -0.07 -2.53 -13.99
CA GLU A 275 0.50 -1.82 -15.13
C GLU A 275 0.71 -0.30 -14.92
N TRP A 276 0.13 0.28 -13.84
CA TRP A 276 0.15 1.72 -13.60
C TRP A 276 1.40 2.14 -12.81
N GLU A 277 1.70 1.48 -11.68
CA GLU A 277 2.84 1.79 -10.80
C GLU A 277 2.92 3.28 -10.46
N GLU A 278 1.81 3.84 -9.95
CA GLU A 278 1.58 5.27 -9.78
C GLU A 278 0.97 5.63 -8.43
N ILE A 279 1.29 6.83 -7.94
CA ILE A 279 0.72 7.42 -6.74
C ILE A 279 -0.10 8.64 -7.14
N TYR A 280 -1.38 8.62 -6.80
CA TYR A 280 -2.32 9.69 -7.04
C TYR A 280 -2.70 10.40 -5.75
N CYS A 281 -2.98 11.70 -5.86
CA CYS A 281 -3.67 12.49 -4.85
C CYS A 281 -5.04 12.90 -5.38
N PHE A 282 -6.05 12.78 -4.55
CA PHE A 282 -7.37 13.36 -4.74
C PHE A 282 -7.45 14.56 -3.79
N ILE A 283 -7.12 15.74 -4.34
CA ILE A 283 -7.11 17.01 -3.61
C ILE A 283 -8.53 17.38 -3.27
N ASN A 284 -8.81 17.54 -2.00
CA ASN A 284 -10.12 17.91 -1.46
C ASN A 284 -10.23 19.44 -1.31
N ASP A 285 -11.44 19.97 -1.39
CA ASP A 285 -11.75 21.36 -1.08
C ASP A 285 -12.50 21.50 0.26
N GLY A 286 -12.41 20.52 1.15
CA GLY A 286 -13.12 20.44 2.42
C GLY A 286 -14.61 20.20 2.30
N LYS A 287 -15.09 19.77 1.13
CA LYS A 287 -16.51 19.44 0.86
C LYS A 287 -16.62 18.21 -0.02
N ALA A 288 -15.61 17.36 0.02
CA ALA A 288 -15.48 16.17 -0.79
C ALA A 288 -15.62 16.43 -2.31
N ASN A 289 -15.22 17.62 -2.80
CA ASN A 289 -15.02 17.83 -4.22
C ASN A 289 -13.55 17.59 -4.54
N PHE A 290 -13.25 16.42 -5.08
CA PHE A 290 -11.90 15.96 -5.31
C PHE A 290 -11.38 16.31 -6.69
N GLN A 291 -10.14 16.86 -6.75
CA GLN A 291 -9.37 17.02 -7.97
C GLN A 291 -8.25 15.98 -8.03
N VAL A 292 -8.26 15.13 -9.04
CA VAL A 292 -7.23 14.08 -9.22
C VAL A 292 -5.93 14.68 -9.70
N ARG A 293 -4.81 14.31 -9.06
CA ARG A 293 -3.45 14.66 -9.45
C ARG A 293 -2.51 13.46 -9.35
N LEU A 294 -1.73 13.22 -10.39
CA LEU A 294 -0.62 12.28 -10.34
C LEU A 294 0.56 12.92 -9.60
N LEU A 295 1.00 12.31 -8.51
CA LEU A 295 2.16 12.75 -7.73
C LEU A 295 3.45 12.17 -8.30
N TRP A 296 3.46 10.86 -8.55
CA TRP A 296 4.61 10.14 -9.06
C TRP A 296 4.19 8.86 -9.79
N GLY A 297 5.06 8.34 -10.67
CA GLY A 297 4.86 7.06 -11.33
C GLY A 297 6.15 6.49 -11.92
N SER A 298 6.33 5.18 -11.84
CA SER A 298 7.46 4.49 -12.43
C SER A 298 7.34 4.39 -13.95
N SER A 299 8.47 4.42 -14.66
CA SER A 299 8.54 4.06 -16.07
C SER A 299 8.60 2.54 -16.29
N ASN A 300 8.80 1.76 -15.24
CA ASN A 300 8.84 0.31 -15.25
C ASN A 300 7.47 -0.24 -14.84
N GLU A 301 6.73 -0.86 -15.78
CA GLU A 301 5.43 -1.49 -15.52
C GLU A 301 5.53 -2.72 -14.59
N ASP A 302 6.74 -3.22 -14.37
CA ASP A 302 7.09 -4.32 -13.48
C ASP A 302 7.85 -3.80 -12.24
N PHE A 303 7.52 -2.59 -11.78
CA PHE A 303 8.21 -1.97 -10.64
C PHE A 303 7.91 -2.70 -9.34
N GLY A 304 6.67 -3.18 -9.17
CA GLY A 304 6.23 -4.03 -8.06
C GLY A 304 5.84 -3.24 -6.83
N SER A 305 5.06 -2.16 -7.00
CA SER A 305 4.51 -1.35 -5.90
C SER A 305 3.83 -2.23 -4.85
N SER A 306 4.20 -2.06 -3.57
CA SER A 306 3.73 -2.92 -2.49
C SER A 306 3.15 -2.18 -1.28
N GLY A 307 3.57 -0.93 -1.02
CA GLY A 307 3.04 -0.17 0.09
C GLY A 307 3.53 1.27 0.16
N ILE A 308 2.72 2.12 0.79
CA ILE A 308 3.06 3.50 1.16
C ILE A 308 2.88 3.72 2.65
N PHE A 309 3.60 4.69 3.20
CA PHE A 309 3.43 5.18 4.55
C PHE A 309 3.72 6.69 4.58
N MET A 310 2.86 7.46 5.22
CA MET A 310 2.98 8.92 5.27
C MET A 310 3.82 9.34 6.47
N TYR A 311 4.90 10.07 6.22
CA TYR A 311 5.79 10.54 7.29
C TYR A 311 6.66 11.71 6.82
N ASP A 312 6.84 12.74 7.64
CA ASP A 312 7.79 13.84 7.41
C ASP A 312 9.21 13.38 7.74
N LEU A 313 9.89 12.76 6.75
CA LEU A 313 11.19 12.11 6.97
C LEU A 313 12.32 13.11 7.21
N ASN A 314 12.27 14.26 6.57
CA ASN A 314 13.28 15.31 6.68
C ASN A 314 12.97 16.36 7.75
N GLN A 315 11.83 16.21 8.44
CA GLN A 315 11.36 17.08 9.53
C GLN A 315 11.20 18.55 9.07
N ASP A 316 10.77 18.77 7.81
CA ASP A 316 10.56 20.11 7.25
C ASP A 316 9.11 20.62 7.41
N GLY A 317 8.24 19.85 8.06
CA GLY A 317 6.85 20.17 8.34
C GLY A 317 5.90 19.83 7.20
N LYS A 318 6.36 19.12 6.16
CA LYS A 318 5.52 18.61 5.07
C LYS A 318 5.51 17.09 5.10
N MET A 319 4.33 16.50 4.89
CA MET A 319 4.23 15.06 4.78
C MET A 319 4.86 14.55 3.50
N ASP A 320 5.77 13.60 3.65
CA ASP A 320 6.40 12.85 2.58
C ASP A 320 5.72 11.49 2.41
N ILE A 321 6.12 10.75 1.38
CA ILE A 321 5.65 9.39 1.14
C ILE A 321 6.82 8.41 1.20
N LEU A 322 6.88 7.57 2.21
CA LEU A 322 7.72 6.39 2.22
C LEU A 322 7.06 5.32 1.35
N TYR A 323 7.82 4.66 0.49
CA TYR A 323 7.29 3.82 -0.54
C TYR A 323 8.11 2.54 -0.71
N THR A 324 7.45 1.39 -0.81
CA THR A 324 8.07 0.10 -1.07
C THR A 324 7.64 -0.49 -2.40
N ASN A 325 8.54 -1.21 -3.06
CA ASN A 325 8.27 -1.90 -4.32
C ASN A 325 8.81 -3.32 -4.28
N GLY A 326 8.14 -4.19 -3.56
CA GLY A 326 8.57 -5.58 -3.38
C GLY A 326 7.54 -6.61 -3.82
N ASP A 327 6.45 -6.19 -4.44
CA ASP A 327 5.45 -7.12 -4.92
C ASP A 327 5.98 -7.99 -6.07
N ALA A 328 5.69 -9.29 -5.99
CA ALA A 328 6.05 -10.30 -6.98
C ALA A 328 4.99 -11.40 -7.08
N PHE A 329 3.74 -11.15 -6.65
CA PHE A 329 2.64 -12.13 -6.72
C PHE A 329 2.27 -12.52 -8.15
N ASP A 330 2.57 -11.69 -9.14
CA ASP A 330 2.27 -11.93 -10.55
C ASP A 330 3.17 -13.00 -11.20
N TYR A 331 4.22 -13.45 -10.49
CA TYR A 331 5.13 -14.47 -10.99
C TYR A 331 4.86 -15.85 -10.42
N ILE A 332 5.04 -16.89 -11.24
CA ILE A 332 4.90 -18.29 -10.80
C ILE A 332 6.17 -19.07 -11.11
N PRO A 333 6.98 -19.42 -10.08
CA PRO A 333 6.86 -19.02 -8.68
C PRO A 333 7.18 -17.54 -8.48
N PRO A 334 6.65 -16.89 -7.42
CA PRO A 334 7.00 -15.52 -7.08
C PRO A 334 8.50 -15.39 -6.89
N GLN A 335 9.07 -14.34 -7.46
CA GLN A 335 10.51 -14.09 -7.38
C GLN A 335 10.78 -12.61 -7.25
N GLY A 336 11.39 -12.21 -6.14
CA GLY A 336 11.79 -10.82 -5.91
C GLY A 336 12.75 -10.31 -6.99
N ARG A 337 12.64 -9.03 -7.31
CA ARG A 337 13.43 -8.38 -8.35
C ARG A 337 14.60 -7.62 -7.75
N PRO A 338 15.72 -7.49 -8.50
CA PRO A 338 16.90 -6.78 -7.99
C PRO A 338 16.67 -5.29 -7.75
N TRP A 339 15.67 -4.67 -8.43
CA TRP A 339 15.30 -3.27 -8.26
C TRP A 339 14.29 -3.02 -7.14
N HIS A 340 13.85 -4.06 -6.42
CA HIS A 340 13.01 -3.89 -5.25
C HIS A 340 13.76 -3.15 -4.13
N GLY A 341 13.04 -2.40 -3.31
CA GLY A 341 13.60 -1.69 -2.16
C GLY A 341 12.68 -0.65 -1.56
N VAL A 342 13.29 0.28 -0.82
CA VAL A 342 12.61 1.38 -0.15
C VAL A 342 12.95 2.69 -0.83
N GLN A 343 11.94 3.53 -1.03
CA GLN A 343 12.03 4.84 -1.64
C GLN A 343 11.40 5.89 -0.73
N TRP A 344 11.72 7.12 -1.01
CA TRP A 344 11.17 8.31 -0.40
C TRP A 344 10.78 9.31 -1.49
N LEU A 345 9.54 9.73 -1.49
CA LEU A 345 9.05 10.84 -2.28
C LEU A 345 8.98 12.05 -1.38
N GLU A 346 9.97 12.93 -1.50
CA GLU A 346 10.09 14.15 -0.73
C GLU A 346 9.09 15.19 -1.21
N ASN A 347 8.27 15.72 -0.33
CA ASN A 347 7.31 16.78 -0.63
C ASN A 347 8.01 18.15 -0.67
N LYS A 348 8.29 18.65 -1.86
CA LYS A 348 8.92 19.98 -2.07
C LYS A 348 7.92 21.14 -1.94
N GLY A 349 6.66 20.85 -1.56
CA GLY A 349 5.56 21.80 -1.53
C GLY A 349 4.83 21.95 -2.88
N ASN A 350 3.60 22.48 -2.82
CA ASN A 350 2.71 22.62 -3.97
C ASN A 350 2.49 21.29 -4.73
N LEU A 351 2.42 20.17 -4.00
CA LEU A 351 2.27 18.82 -4.55
C LEU A 351 3.34 18.44 -5.59
N ASN A 352 4.56 18.96 -5.43
CA ASN A 352 5.73 18.54 -6.20
C ASN A 352 6.54 17.58 -5.34
N PHE A 353 6.75 16.37 -5.84
CA PHE A 353 7.50 15.32 -5.14
C PHE A 353 8.80 15.02 -5.88
N GLU A 354 9.89 14.88 -5.12
CA GLU A 354 11.19 14.45 -5.61
C GLU A 354 11.45 13.01 -5.17
N PHE A 355 11.81 12.15 -6.12
CA PHE A 355 12.07 10.73 -5.86
C PHE A 355 13.49 10.51 -5.34
N HIS A 356 13.61 9.82 -4.21
CA HIS A 356 14.87 9.36 -3.63
C HIS A 356 14.84 7.87 -3.39
N ARG A 357 15.91 7.19 -3.76
CA ARG A 357 16.12 5.79 -3.42
C ARG A 357 16.82 5.70 -2.07
N ILE A 358 16.17 5.09 -1.07
CA ILE A 358 16.75 4.85 0.25
C ILE A 358 17.72 3.67 0.18
N GLY A 359 17.30 2.54 -0.35
CA GLY A 359 18.15 1.38 -0.54
C GLY A 359 17.48 0.21 -1.24
N ASN A 360 18.33 -0.73 -1.73
CA ASN A 360 17.82 -1.96 -2.32
C ASN A 360 17.50 -2.95 -1.22
N PHE A 361 16.30 -3.53 -1.30
CA PHE A 361 15.89 -4.65 -0.47
C PHE A 361 14.92 -5.52 -1.27
N ILE A 362 15.39 -6.67 -1.73
CA ILE A 362 14.59 -7.56 -2.57
C ILE A 362 13.32 -7.96 -1.83
N GLY A 363 12.16 -7.70 -2.45
CA GLY A 363 10.86 -8.01 -1.88
C GLY A 363 10.39 -7.08 -0.76
N ALA A 364 10.97 -5.87 -0.62
CA ALA A 364 10.53 -4.87 0.36
C ALA A 364 9.02 -4.62 0.28
N TYR A 365 8.26 -4.93 1.35
CA TYR A 365 6.81 -4.92 1.28
C TYR A 365 6.14 -3.90 2.19
N SER A 366 6.70 -3.63 3.35
CA SER A 366 6.25 -2.62 4.30
C SER A 366 7.44 -1.88 4.90
N VAL A 367 7.26 -0.60 5.23
CA VAL A 367 8.26 0.26 5.85
C VAL A 367 7.66 1.04 7.01
N ARG A 368 8.43 1.21 8.11
CA ARG A 368 8.05 2.04 9.26
C ARG A 368 9.22 2.89 9.72
N PRO A 369 9.00 4.17 10.05
CA PRO A 369 10.02 5.07 10.58
C PRO A 369 10.11 4.98 12.11
N ALA A 370 11.33 5.05 12.66
CA ALA A 370 11.55 5.20 14.10
C ALA A 370 12.96 5.76 14.33
N ASP A 371 13.13 6.64 15.31
CA ASP A 371 14.45 7.00 15.85
C ASP A 371 14.85 5.92 16.86
N ILE A 372 15.57 4.88 16.39
CA ILE A 372 15.78 3.67 17.20
C ILE A 372 17.02 3.78 18.12
N ASP A 373 17.99 4.60 17.73
CA ASP A 373 19.22 4.79 18.49
C ASP A 373 19.25 6.11 19.28
N ALA A 374 18.15 6.87 19.21
CA ALA A 374 17.93 8.11 19.92
C ALA A 374 18.98 9.21 19.59
N ASP A 375 19.42 9.26 18.33
CA ASP A 375 20.34 10.28 17.84
C ASP A 375 19.64 11.51 17.27
N GLY A 376 18.31 11.42 17.08
CA GLY A 376 17.41 12.47 16.59
C GLY A 376 17.15 12.41 15.07
N ASP A 377 17.85 11.55 14.34
CA ASP A 377 17.59 11.27 12.94
C ASP A 377 16.61 10.08 12.82
N ILE A 378 15.70 10.16 11.83
CA ILE A 378 14.69 9.09 11.66
C ILE A 378 15.26 7.98 10.82
N ASP A 379 15.22 6.77 11.38
CA ASP A 379 15.57 5.52 10.74
C ASP A 379 14.36 4.88 10.04
N LEU A 380 14.62 3.89 9.18
CA LEU A 380 13.57 3.14 8.51
C LEU A 380 13.75 1.64 8.72
N PHE A 381 12.64 0.96 9.01
CA PHE A 381 12.57 -0.48 9.16
C PHE A 381 11.74 -1.07 8.02
N SER A 382 12.21 -2.16 7.41
CA SER A 382 11.46 -2.77 6.30
C SER A 382 11.53 -4.28 6.35
N VAL A 383 10.43 -4.91 5.93
CA VAL A 383 10.27 -6.37 5.83
C VAL A 383 10.14 -6.82 4.39
N SER A 384 10.49 -8.08 4.12
CA SER A 384 10.48 -8.66 2.78
C SER A 384 9.49 -9.81 2.66
N ALA A 385 8.63 -9.73 1.64
CA ALA A 385 7.72 -10.80 1.23
C ALA A 385 8.37 -11.81 0.27
N PHE A 386 9.20 -11.34 -0.67
CA PHE A 386 9.72 -12.14 -1.79
C PHE A 386 11.21 -11.92 -1.99
N ASN A 387 12.04 -12.59 -1.20
CA ASN A 387 13.50 -12.55 -1.37
C ASN A 387 14.01 -13.85 -2.04
N LEU A 388 15.31 -13.96 -2.21
CA LEU A 388 15.99 -15.16 -2.71
C LEU A 388 16.09 -16.19 -1.57
N TRP A 389 14.95 -16.73 -1.15
CA TRP A 389 14.83 -17.54 0.06
C TRP A 389 15.63 -18.85 0.05
N GLU A 390 16.12 -19.29 -1.12
CA GLU A 390 17.08 -20.39 -1.25
C GLU A 390 18.46 -20.06 -0.69
N LYS A 391 18.74 -18.76 -0.46
CA LYS A 391 19.96 -18.30 0.18
C LYS A 391 19.72 -18.13 1.68
N PRO A 392 20.47 -18.82 2.55
CA PRO A 392 20.30 -18.73 4.00
C PRO A 392 20.52 -17.32 4.57
N GLU A 393 21.32 -16.50 3.89
CA GLU A 393 21.62 -15.11 4.25
C GLU A 393 20.56 -14.11 3.79
N ALA A 394 19.56 -14.52 2.97
CA ALA A 394 18.52 -13.62 2.51
C ALA A 394 17.72 -13.08 3.69
N GLN A 395 17.76 -11.76 3.88
CA GLN A 395 17.11 -11.08 4.98
C GLN A 395 15.60 -10.95 4.77
N SER A 396 14.84 -11.07 5.85
CA SER A 396 13.41 -10.84 5.88
C SER A 396 13.02 -9.56 6.62
N PHE A 397 13.90 -9.05 7.46
CA PHE A 397 13.74 -7.83 8.22
C PHE A 397 15.08 -7.09 8.31
N ILE A 398 15.10 -5.81 7.96
CA ILE A 398 16.29 -4.95 7.97
C ILE A 398 15.99 -3.59 8.55
N TRP A 399 17.04 -2.92 9.00
CA TRP A 399 17.09 -1.54 9.45
C TRP A 399 17.93 -0.71 8.49
N PHE A 400 17.40 0.40 8.03
CA PHE A 400 18.12 1.47 7.35
C PHE A 400 18.43 2.55 8.38
N GLU A 401 19.63 2.54 8.96
CA GLU A 401 20.13 3.55 9.86
C GLU A 401 20.37 4.85 9.09
N ASN A 402 19.77 5.94 9.54
CA ASN A 402 20.09 7.27 9.05
C ASN A 402 21.35 7.78 9.75
N THR A 403 22.49 7.69 9.09
CA THR A 403 23.78 8.11 9.64
C THR A 403 23.99 9.63 9.61
N GLY A 404 22.93 10.39 9.47
CA GLY A 404 22.88 11.84 9.31
C GLY A 404 22.73 12.29 7.85
N ASN A 405 22.05 13.43 7.68
CA ASN A 405 21.77 14.03 6.38
C ASN A 405 21.08 13.08 5.38
N LEU A 406 20.18 12.20 5.88
CA LEU A 406 19.43 11.22 5.07
C LEU A 406 20.35 10.29 4.26
N GLN A 407 21.49 9.94 4.82
CA GLN A 407 22.39 8.91 4.30
C GLN A 407 22.13 7.62 5.06
N PHE A 408 21.69 6.58 4.36
CA PHE A 408 21.23 5.34 4.97
C PHE A 408 22.25 4.22 4.86
N MET A 409 22.45 3.51 5.99
CA MET A 409 23.24 2.30 6.10
C MET A 409 22.33 1.12 6.43
N ILE A 410 22.48 -0.01 5.75
CA ILE A 410 21.63 -1.18 5.99
C ILE A 410 22.24 -2.08 7.02
N HIS A 411 21.44 -2.45 8.03
CA HIS A 411 21.76 -3.44 9.03
C HIS A 411 20.82 -4.64 8.95
N ASP A 412 21.39 -5.84 9.01
CA ASP A 412 20.63 -7.07 9.04
C ASP A 412 20.02 -7.27 10.44
N ILE A 413 18.68 -7.45 10.49
CA ILE A 413 17.96 -7.83 11.70
C ILE A 413 17.75 -9.34 11.71
N ALA A 414 17.01 -9.85 10.71
CA ALA A 414 16.60 -11.24 10.69
C ALA A 414 16.48 -11.82 9.28
N ASN A 415 16.78 -13.11 9.16
CA ASN A 415 16.53 -13.92 7.96
C ASN A 415 15.38 -14.95 8.18
N SER A 416 14.76 -14.91 9.34
CA SER A 416 13.64 -15.75 9.76
C SER A 416 12.79 -14.98 10.77
N PRO A 417 11.44 -15.04 10.64
CA PRO A 417 10.65 -15.74 9.63
C PRO A 417 10.76 -15.13 8.23
N THR A 418 10.40 -15.89 7.20
CA THR A 418 10.34 -15.41 5.80
C THR A 418 8.95 -14.87 5.44
N HIS A 419 8.79 -14.31 4.22
CA HIS A 419 7.50 -13.88 3.65
C HIS A 419 6.72 -12.89 4.55
N LEU A 420 7.44 -11.90 5.10
CA LEU A 420 6.82 -10.87 5.91
C LEU A 420 6.21 -9.78 5.00
N VAL A 421 4.89 -9.54 5.13
CA VAL A 421 4.16 -8.55 4.33
C VAL A 421 3.71 -7.35 5.13
N THR A 422 3.58 -7.49 6.45
CA THR A 422 3.13 -6.42 7.34
C THR A 422 4.12 -6.20 8.46
N LEU A 423 4.33 -4.92 8.78
CA LEU A 423 5.19 -4.42 9.83
C LEU A 423 4.45 -3.30 10.54
N GLU A 424 4.30 -3.40 11.86
CA GLU A 424 3.78 -2.35 12.72
C GLU A 424 4.71 -2.12 13.90
N MET A 425 4.52 -1.01 14.60
CA MET A 425 5.38 -0.61 15.70
C MET A 425 4.58 -0.05 16.88
N GLY A 426 5.19 -0.09 18.06
CA GLY A 426 4.64 0.49 19.30
C GLY A 426 5.55 0.17 20.48
N ASP A 427 5.33 0.83 21.60
CA ASP A 427 5.99 0.51 22.88
C ASP A 427 5.10 -0.49 23.64
N PHE A 428 5.34 -1.80 23.40
CA PHE A 428 4.48 -2.86 23.95
C PHE A 428 4.73 -3.15 25.43
N ASN A 429 5.87 -2.74 25.97
CA ASN A 429 6.24 -3.01 27.37
C ASN A 429 6.34 -1.74 28.23
N HIS A 430 6.06 -0.55 27.65
CA HIS A 430 6.14 0.77 28.30
C HIS A 430 7.54 1.12 28.84
N ASP A 431 8.60 0.70 28.14
CA ASP A 431 9.98 1.06 28.50
C ASP A 431 10.48 2.31 27.75
N GLY A 432 9.67 2.87 26.85
CA GLY A 432 9.97 4.05 26.06
C GLY A 432 10.78 3.75 24.78
N LEU A 433 11.01 2.47 24.47
CA LEU A 433 11.67 2.04 23.24
C LEU A 433 10.63 1.53 22.22
N THR A 434 10.91 1.73 20.94
CA THR A 434 10.04 1.23 19.88
C THR A 434 10.26 -0.26 19.65
N ASP A 435 9.21 -1.06 19.86
CA ASP A 435 9.13 -2.46 19.48
C ASP A 435 8.45 -2.58 18.10
N PHE A 436 8.58 -3.76 17.47
CA PHE A 436 7.94 -4.03 16.18
C PHE A 436 7.13 -5.32 16.22
N VAL A 437 6.12 -5.40 15.36
CA VAL A 437 5.36 -6.63 15.13
C VAL A 437 5.25 -6.91 13.64
N THR A 438 5.44 -8.18 13.24
CA THR A 438 5.42 -8.62 11.86
C THR A 438 4.47 -9.77 11.65
N GLY A 439 3.83 -9.83 10.46
CA GLY A 439 2.95 -10.91 10.02
C GLY A 439 3.52 -11.64 8.83
N GLY A 440 3.46 -12.99 8.88
CA GLY A 440 3.94 -13.88 7.83
C GLY A 440 2.82 -14.29 6.85
N MET A 441 3.02 -14.09 5.55
CA MET A 441 2.09 -14.49 4.48
C MET A 441 2.72 -15.59 3.63
N HIS A 442 2.65 -16.83 4.13
CA HIS A 442 3.32 -17.98 3.54
C HIS A 442 2.47 -18.64 2.44
N ALA A 443 2.11 -17.88 1.40
CA ALA A 443 1.38 -18.39 0.24
C ALA A 443 2.22 -19.34 -0.63
N TYR A 444 3.55 -19.23 -0.55
CA TYR A 444 4.52 -19.98 -1.34
C TYR A 444 5.68 -20.50 -0.47
N PRO A 445 6.38 -21.57 -0.90
CA PRO A 445 7.57 -22.07 -0.20
C PRO A 445 8.72 -21.04 -0.24
N PRO A 446 9.69 -21.16 0.70
CA PRO A 446 9.91 -22.25 1.66
C PRO A 446 9.03 -22.16 2.91
N TYR A 447 8.71 -23.30 3.52
CA TYR A 447 7.89 -23.40 4.72
C TYR A 447 8.67 -23.84 5.97
N ASP A 448 9.99 -23.77 5.92
CA ASP A 448 10.88 -24.15 7.02
C ASP A 448 11.16 -23.01 8.03
N ARG A 449 10.83 -21.77 7.65
CA ARG A 449 11.03 -20.54 8.42
C ARG A 449 9.75 -19.72 8.51
N MET A 450 8.65 -20.37 8.94
CA MET A 450 7.34 -19.71 9.04
C MET A 450 7.12 -19.09 10.41
N SER A 451 6.39 -18.00 10.44
CA SER A 451 5.68 -17.51 11.63
C SER A 451 4.30 -16.98 11.23
N ARG A 452 3.39 -16.89 12.18
CA ARG A 452 2.12 -16.21 12.03
C ARG A 452 2.27 -14.75 12.42
N VAL A 453 2.50 -14.48 13.69
CA VAL A 453 2.80 -13.14 14.23
C VAL A 453 4.04 -13.20 15.09
N THR A 454 4.97 -12.30 14.84
CA THR A 454 6.23 -12.19 15.60
C THR A 454 6.35 -10.78 16.16
N LEU A 455 6.44 -10.67 17.48
CA LEU A 455 6.76 -9.45 18.20
C LEU A 455 8.28 -9.38 18.37
N TRP A 456 8.88 -8.25 18.06
CA TRP A 456 10.31 -7.97 18.15
C TRP A 456 10.53 -6.93 19.25
N MET A 457 10.89 -7.43 20.44
CA MET A 457 11.13 -6.59 21.62
C MET A 457 12.48 -5.88 21.52
N ASN A 458 12.46 -4.56 21.68
CA ASN A 458 13.66 -3.74 21.67
C ASN A 458 14.28 -3.70 23.09
N ASN A 459 15.46 -4.29 23.22
CA ASN A 459 16.21 -4.29 24.49
C ASN A 459 17.20 -3.11 24.61
N GLY A 460 17.09 -2.15 23.72
CA GLY A 460 17.97 -0.98 23.64
C GLY A 460 19.31 -1.29 22.95
N ILE A 461 19.80 -0.32 22.23
CA ILE A 461 21.16 -0.36 21.66
C ILE A 461 22.14 -0.17 22.77
N LEU A 462 22.96 -1.19 23.07
CA LEU A 462 24.05 -1.06 24.01
C LEU A 462 25.03 -0.01 23.48
N PRO A 463 25.33 1.06 24.24
CA PRO A 463 26.32 2.05 23.80
C PRO A 463 27.62 1.34 23.46
N ALA A 464 28.08 1.53 22.21
CA ALA A 464 29.35 0.95 21.76
C ALA A 464 30.42 1.27 22.81
N ALA A 465 31.05 0.24 23.37
CA ALA A 465 32.13 0.43 24.34
C ALA A 465 33.13 1.39 23.69
N LYS A 466 33.22 2.62 24.23
CA LYS A 466 34.22 3.61 23.79
C LYS A 466 35.58 2.95 23.81
N LYS A 467 36.08 2.59 22.61
CA LYS A 467 37.46 2.09 22.41
C LYS A 467 38.48 3.21 22.63
#